data_39a849cb4b7120a1781ab9ae4ce9bd4b
#
_entry.id   39a849cb4b7120a1781ab9ae4ce9bd4b
#
_cell.length_a   1.000
_cell.length_b   1.000
_cell.length_c   1.000
_cell.angle_alpha   90.00
_cell.angle_beta   90.00
_cell.angle_gamma   90.00
#
_symmetry.space_group_name_H-M   'P 1'
#
loop_
_entity.id
_entity.type
_entity.pdbx_description
1 polymer ?
#
loop_
_entity_poly.entity_id
_entity_poly.type
_entity_poly.pdbx_seq_one_letter_code
_entity_poly.pdbx_strand_id
1 'polypeptide(L)'
;MSSGRFTLDPGTRALLHDIGISVGGVLRRAQLPAGLFTHGPATLTAEEYYRFWDAIGAEADDPGLVVRMGRAISVEAFNPPLFAALCSANLRTAAERIAAFKPLIGPVVMAVDAGPRGLTLAYHWPPGLEPSPLLVEAELAFWIAIGRIGTRRELHATRVTMRVVPAHAESATTTSYFGTPIRPGDVDAITFTAEDAARPFLTEDESMWNFFAPELRRRLAELEASATTADRVRAALHVNLPAGDSSINAVAGQLIVSPRTLQRQLQAEGTSYQEVLTGTRETLARRYLTDRSLTVAQIAYLLAYDDTNSFYRAFRSWTGVTPEAVRA
;
A
#
# COMPACT_ATOMS: atom_id res chain seq x y z
N MET A 1 -3.68 -14.44 -0.25
CA MET A 1 -4.55 -13.27 -0.46
C MET A 1 -4.85 -12.68 0.90
N SER A 2 -4.56 -11.42 1.13
CA SER A 2 -4.85 -10.76 2.42
C SER A 2 -6.37 -10.71 2.60
N SER A 3 -6.90 -11.31 3.64
CA SER A 3 -8.34 -11.30 3.96
C SER A 3 -8.82 -9.95 4.53
N GLY A 4 -7.92 -8.96 4.60
CA GLY A 4 -8.24 -7.61 5.05
C GLY A 4 -9.28 -6.95 4.16
N ARG A 5 -10.32 -6.40 4.79
CA ARG A 5 -11.30 -5.55 4.11
C ARG A 5 -10.97 -4.09 4.41
N PHE A 6 -10.87 -3.28 3.38
CA PHE A 6 -10.53 -1.87 3.46
C PHE A 6 -11.78 -1.03 3.27
N THR A 7 -11.90 0.02 4.06
CA THR A 7 -13.08 0.88 4.01
C THR A 7 -12.83 2.04 3.05
N LEU A 8 -13.64 2.13 1.98
CA LEU A 8 -13.75 3.36 1.20
C LEU A 8 -14.68 4.32 1.93
N ASP A 9 -14.15 5.47 2.26
CA ASP A 9 -14.93 6.54 2.89
C ASP A 9 -15.94 7.16 1.92
N PRO A 10 -17.12 7.59 2.39
CA PRO A 10 -18.07 8.35 1.58
C PRO A 10 -17.48 9.60 0.92
N GLY A 11 -16.45 10.21 1.52
CA GLY A 11 -15.69 11.34 0.93
C GLY A 11 -15.04 10.99 -0.41
N THR A 12 -14.72 9.71 -0.66
CA THR A 12 -14.24 9.26 -1.98
C THR A 12 -15.26 9.55 -3.07
N ARG A 13 -16.56 9.36 -2.79
CA ARG A 13 -17.66 9.68 -3.73
C ARG A 13 -17.72 11.18 -4.01
N ALA A 14 -17.58 12.02 -2.99
CA ALA A 14 -17.58 13.47 -3.13
C ALA A 14 -16.39 13.91 -3.99
N LEU A 15 -15.19 13.41 -3.70
CA LEU A 15 -13.99 13.72 -4.48
C LEU A 15 -14.15 13.35 -5.97
N LEU A 16 -14.66 12.15 -6.28
CA LEU A 16 -14.89 11.74 -7.66
C LEU A 16 -15.91 12.65 -8.37
N HIS A 17 -16.97 13.05 -7.66
CA HIS A 17 -17.96 14.00 -8.17
C HIS A 17 -17.33 15.37 -8.49
N ASP A 18 -16.53 15.90 -7.56
CA ASP A 18 -15.91 17.23 -7.67
C ASP A 18 -14.90 17.30 -8.82
N ILE A 19 -14.25 16.19 -9.14
CA ILE A 19 -13.35 16.08 -10.30
C ILE A 19 -14.07 15.61 -11.58
N GLY A 20 -15.40 15.49 -11.57
CA GLY A 20 -16.20 15.18 -12.74
C GLY A 20 -16.16 13.73 -13.21
N ILE A 21 -15.82 12.78 -12.32
CA ILE A 21 -15.74 11.35 -12.63
C ILE A 21 -17.05 10.66 -12.25
N SER A 22 -17.60 9.87 -13.20
CA SER A 22 -18.81 9.09 -12.99
C SER A 22 -18.57 7.95 -12.01
N VAL A 23 -19.08 8.05 -10.78
CA VAL A 23 -19.03 6.97 -9.79
C VAL A 23 -19.66 5.68 -10.34
N GLY A 24 -20.79 5.78 -11.03
CA GLY A 24 -21.44 4.62 -11.67
C GLY A 24 -20.59 3.99 -12.78
N GLY A 25 -19.83 4.80 -13.53
CA GLY A 25 -18.86 4.35 -14.53
C GLY A 25 -17.74 3.56 -13.88
N VAL A 26 -17.12 4.13 -12.83
CA VAL A 26 -16.07 3.49 -12.06
C VAL A 26 -16.53 2.15 -11.47
N LEU A 27 -17.69 2.11 -10.80
CA LEU A 27 -18.20 0.88 -10.19
C LEU A 27 -18.46 -0.23 -11.22
N ARG A 28 -19.01 0.11 -12.39
CA ARG A 28 -19.21 -0.87 -13.48
C ARG A 28 -17.88 -1.44 -13.98
N ARG A 29 -16.88 -0.56 -14.24
CA ARG A 29 -15.56 -0.99 -14.72
C ARG A 29 -14.83 -1.85 -13.69
N ALA A 30 -14.92 -1.49 -12.41
CA ALA A 30 -14.35 -2.23 -11.30
C ALA A 30 -15.09 -3.54 -10.97
N GLN A 31 -16.24 -3.82 -11.62
CA GLN A 31 -17.10 -4.95 -11.31
C GLN A 31 -17.56 -4.94 -9.83
N LEU A 32 -17.90 -3.76 -9.32
CA LEU A 32 -18.39 -3.54 -7.97
C LEU A 32 -19.90 -3.24 -7.97
N PRO A 33 -20.60 -3.55 -6.87
CA PRO A 33 -22.04 -3.28 -6.77
C PRO A 33 -22.36 -1.80 -6.99
N ALA A 34 -23.38 -1.51 -7.79
CA ALA A 34 -23.82 -0.13 -8.08
C ALA A 34 -24.21 0.66 -6.80
N GLY A 35 -24.72 -0.04 -5.79
CA GLY A 35 -25.09 0.52 -4.49
C GLY A 35 -23.97 0.58 -3.46
N LEU A 36 -22.69 0.43 -3.85
CA LEU A 36 -21.57 0.33 -2.93
C LEU A 36 -21.52 1.48 -1.91
N PHE A 37 -21.88 2.69 -2.31
CA PHE A 37 -21.86 3.89 -1.45
C PHE A 37 -23.23 4.27 -0.87
N THR A 38 -24.27 3.43 -1.01
CA THR A 38 -25.64 3.79 -0.57
C THR A 38 -25.94 3.44 0.87
N HIS A 39 -25.23 2.47 1.46
CA HIS A 39 -25.55 1.91 2.78
C HIS A 39 -24.41 2.06 3.80
N GLY A 40 -23.72 3.20 3.80
CA GLY A 40 -22.64 3.48 4.73
C GLY A 40 -21.24 3.24 4.11
N PRO A 41 -20.20 3.08 4.94
CA PRO A 41 -18.84 2.87 4.46
C PRO A 41 -18.74 1.58 3.64
N ALA A 42 -18.24 1.71 2.40
CA ALA A 42 -18.02 0.57 1.53
C ALA A 42 -16.76 -0.19 1.94
N THR A 43 -16.83 -1.51 2.06
CA THR A 43 -15.67 -2.34 2.37
C THR A 43 -15.26 -3.18 1.17
N LEU A 44 -13.98 -3.11 0.80
CA LEU A 44 -13.39 -3.81 -0.35
C LEU A 44 -12.29 -4.77 0.11
N THR A 45 -12.11 -5.86 -0.61
CA THR A 45 -10.87 -6.65 -0.54
C THR A 45 -9.73 -5.86 -1.18
N ALA A 46 -8.47 -6.29 -0.99
CA ALA A 46 -7.33 -5.65 -1.63
C ALA A 46 -7.44 -5.65 -3.17
N GLU A 47 -7.89 -6.77 -3.76
CA GLU A 47 -8.11 -6.88 -5.21
C GLU A 47 -9.20 -5.93 -5.72
N GLU A 48 -10.32 -5.84 -4.98
CA GLU A 48 -11.39 -4.90 -5.31
C GLU A 48 -10.92 -3.45 -5.18
N TYR A 49 -10.08 -3.14 -4.19
CA TYR A 49 -9.50 -1.82 -3.99
C TYR A 49 -8.59 -1.42 -5.18
N TYR A 50 -7.72 -2.32 -5.65
CA TYR A 50 -6.89 -2.04 -6.83
C TYR A 50 -7.73 -1.90 -8.10
N ARG A 51 -8.69 -2.81 -8.34
CA ARG A 51 -9.61 -2.67 -9.49
C ARG A 51 -10.40 -1.37 -9.47
N PHE A 52 -10.76 -0.88 -8.28
CA PHE A 52 -11.44 0.41 -8.13
C PHE A 52 -10.56 1.56 -8.61
N TRP A 53 -9.28 1.58 -8.24
CA TRP A 53 -8.33 2.59 -8.68
C TRP A 53 -8.01 2.50 -10.17
N ASP A 54 -7.85 1.30 -10.72
CA ASP A 54 -7.69 1.08 -12.17
C ASP A 54 -8.90 1.62 -12.94
N ALA A 55 -10.11 1.37 -12.42
CA ALA A 55 -11.35 1.84 -13.02
C ALA A 55 -11.49 3.38 -12.99
N ILE A 56 -10.97 4.06 -11.96
CA ILE A 56 -10.92 5.53 -11.91
C ILE A 56 -10.07 6.05 -13.07
N GLY A 57 -8.88 5.50 -13.27
CA GLY A 57 -7.99 5.89 -14.37
C GLY A 57 -8.61 5.68 -15.74
N ALA A 58 -9.23 4.50 -15.93
CA ALA A 58 -9.88 4.15 -17.20
C ALA A 58 -11.18 4.95 -17.48
N GLU A 59 -11.88 5.43 -16.45
CA GLU A 59 -13.07 6.27 -16.60
C GLU A 59 -12.70 7.72 -16.91
N ALA A 60 -11.61 8.22 -16.32
CA ALA A 60 -11.18 9.61 -16.49
C ALA A 60 -10.49 9.85 -17.84
N ASP A 61 -9.68 8.89 -18.30
CA ASP A 61 -8.83 8.99 -19.51
C ASP A 61 -8.09 10.35 -19.59
N ASP A 62 -7.52 10.79 -18.47
CA ASP A 62 -6.89 12.10 -18.31
C ASP A 62 -5.52 12.01 -17.64
N PRO A 63 -4.44 12.34 -18.34
CA PRO A 63 -3.09 12.38 -17.77
C PRO A 63 -2.91 13.36 -16.59
N GLY A 64 -3.77 14.37 -16.49
CA GLY A 64 -3.75 15.38 -15.41
C GLY A 64 -4.60 15.01 -14.19
N LEU A 65 -5.20 13.82 -14.19
CA LEU A 65 -6.16 13.37 -13.17
C LEU A 65 -5.62 13.52 -11.75
N VAL A 66 -4.41 13.02 -11.48
CA VAL A 66 -3.83 13.02 -10.13
C VAL A 66 -3.62 14.46 -9.62
N VAL A 67 -3.18 15.36 -10.48
CA VAL A 67 -3.03 16.77 -10.11
C VAL A 67 -4.39 17.40 -9.81
N ARG A 68 -5.44 17.08 -10.59
CA ARG A 68 -6.81 17.54 -10.30
C ARG A 68 -7.31 16.97 -8.97
N MET A 69 -7.09 15.66 -8.71
CA MET A 69 -7.42 15.03 -7.44
C MET A 69 -6.72 15.74 -6.28
N GLY A 70 -5.41 15.91 -6.36
CA GLY A 70 -4.63 16.56 -5.31
C GLY A 70 -5.06 18.00 -5.02
N ARG A 71 -5.53 18.73 -6.04
CA ARG A 71 -6.07 20.09 -5.87
C ARG A 71 -7.51 20.12 -5.34
N ALA A 72 -8.28 19.08 -5.63
CA ALA A 72 -9.66 18.95 -5.17
C ALA A 72 -9.75 18.38 -3.74
N ILE A 73 -8.64 17.84 -3.19
CA ILE A 73 -8.62 17.36 -1.81
C ILE A 73 -8.95 18.53 -0.87
N SER A 74 -10.02 18.34 -0.11
CA SER A 74 -10.48 19.26 0.92
C SER A 74 -10.66 18.51 2.24
N VAL A 75 -10.81 19.24 3.34
CA VAL A 75 -10.94 18.62 4.68
C VAL A 75 -12.16 17.71 4.78
N GLU A 76 -13.21 18.00 4.03
CA GLU A 76 -14.46 17.22 3.97
C GLU A 76 -14.28 15.87 3.28
N ALA A 77 -13.25 15.73 2.45
CA ALA A 77 -12.95 14.48 1.74
C ALA A 77 -12.13 13.49 2.58
N PHE A 78 -11.74 13.87 3.80
CA PHE A 78 -10.90 13.01 4.63
C PHE A 78 -11.69 12.03 5.48
N ASN A 79 -11.23 10.79 5.46
CA ASN A 79 -11.62 9.81 6.46
C ASN A 79 -10.96 10.12 7.82
N PRO A 80 -11.44 9.54 8.94
CA PRO A 80 -10.90 9.82 10.26
C PRO A 80 -9.39 9.73 10.41
N PRO A 81 -8.66 8.72 9.83
CA PRO A 81 -7.20 8.69 9.88
C PRO A 81 -6.53 9.88 9.19
N LEU A 82 -7.05 10.30 8.03
CA LEU A 82 -6.48 11.40 7.26
C LEU A 82 -6.77 12.75 7.91
N PHE A 83 -7.99 12.93 8.45
CA PHE A 83 -8.34 14.11 9.21
C PHE A 83 -7.48 14.25 10.48
N ALA A 84 -7.30 13.14 11.22
CA ALA A 84 -6.45 13.11 12.40
C ALA A 84 -4.98 13.46 12.09
N ALA A 85 -4.50 13.14 10.88
CA ALA A 85 -3.16 13.52 10.44
C ALA A 85 -3.01 15.04 10.24
N LEU A 86 -4.05 15.74 9.75
CA LEU A 86 -4.05 17.20 9.66
C LEU A 86 -4.00 17.90 11.01
N CYS A 87 -4.48 17.24 12.08
CA CYS A 87 -4.37 17.75 13.44
C CYS A 87 -2.94 17.60 14.03
N SER A 88 -1.96 17.18 13.23
CA SER A 88 -0.58 17.00 13.66
C SER A 88 0.20 18.32 13.68
N ALA A 89 1.28 18.36 14.45
CA ALA A 89 2.13 19.55 14.59
C ALA A 89 2.82 19.94 13.25
N ASN A 90 3.14 18.97 12.40
CA ASN A 90 3.84 19.18 11.13
C ASN A 90 3.72 17.94 10.22
N LEU A 91 4.29 18.02 9.01
CA LEU A 91 4.23 16.95 8.02
C LEU A 91 4.89 15.64 8.50
N ARG A 92 5.99 15.72 9.27
CA ARG A 92 6.64 14.54 9.84
C ARG A 92 5.69 13.79 10.78
N THR A 93 5.11 14.48 11.76
CA THR A 93 4.17 13.87 12.72
C THR A 93 2.92 13.35 12.01
N ALA A 94 2.42 14.05 10.99
CA ALA A 94 1.32 13.57 10.16
C ALA A 94 1.68 12.26 9.44
N ALA A 95 2.89 12.17 8.88
CA ALA A 95 3.37 10.96 8.21
C ALA A 95 3.49 9.77 9.17
N GLU A 96 4.05 9.98 10.36
CA GLU A 96 4.16 8.95 11.39
C GLU A 96 2.77 8.44 11.83
N ARG A 97 1.81 9.35 12.03
CA ARG A 97 0.42 9.01 12.37
C ARG A 97 -0.26 8.22 11.25
N ILE A 98 -0.16 8.68 10.00
CA ILE A 98 -0.73 7.96 8.84
C ILE A 98 -0.06 6.59 8.67
N ALA A 99 1.25 6.48 8.81
CA ALA A 99 1.95 5.20 8.70
C ALA A 99 1.41 4.17 9.69
N ALA A 100 1.20 4.59 10.94
CA ALA A 100 0.65 3.73 11.99
C ALA A 100 -0.77 3.23 11.68
N PHE A 101 -1.60 4.04 11.01
CA PHE A 101 -2.98 3.69 10.68
C PHE A 101 -3.21 3.38 9.19
N LYS A 102 -2.15 3.29 8.39
CA LYS A 102 -2.24 2.99 6.96
C LYS A 102 -3.03 1.72 6.64
N PRO A 103 -2.95 0.63 7.43
CA PRO A 103 -3.77 -0.56 7.22
C PRO A 103 -5.29 -0.32 7.27
N LEU A 104 -5.75 0.77 7.91
CA LEU A 104 -7.17 1.17 7.90
C LEU A 104 -7.58 1.88 6.61
N ILE A 105 -6.62 2.42 5.86
CA ILE A 105 -6.85 3.28 4.68
C ILE A 105 -6.78 2.45 3.39
N GLY A 106 -5.82 1.52 3.31
CA GLY A 106 -5.63 0.74 2.10
C GLY A 106 -4.60 -0.38 2.27
N PRO A 107 -4.54 -1.30 1.29
CA PRO A 107 -3.66 -2.47 1.32
C PRO A 107 -2.22 -2.10 0.96
N VAL A 108 -1.57 -1.28 1.78
CA VAL A 108 -0.19 -0.84 1.56
C VAL A 108 0.47 -0.50 2.90
N VAL A 109 1.76 -0.75 3.02
CA VAL A 109 2.58 -0.34 4.16
C VAL A 109 3.38 0.90 3.76
N MET A 110 3.42 1.88 4.63
CA MET A 110 4.21 3.10 4.44
C MET A 110 5.34 3.16 5.46
N ALA A 111 6.58 3.27 4.99
CA ALA A 111 7.74 3.52 5.82
C ALA A 111 8.06 5.02 5.84
N VAL A 112 8.40 5.51 7.02
CA VAL A 112 8.77 6.92 7.25
C VAL A 112 10.24 6.96 7.67
N ASP A 113 11.08 7.60 6.86
CA ASP A 113 12.48 7.90 7.18
C ASP A 113 12.62 9.40 7.38
N ALA A 114 12.80 9.82 8.62
CA ALA A 114 12.95 11.21 9.01
C ALA A 114 14.32 11.45 9.61
N GLY A 115 15.15 12.22 8.92
CA GLY A 115 16.53 12.49 9.31
C GLY A 115 16.99 13.90 8.93
N PRO A 116 18.31 14.19 9.15
CA PRO A 116 18.89 15.49 8.80
C PRO A 116 18.78 15.86 7.32
N ARG A 117 18.65 14.85 6.44
CA ARG A 117 18.53 15.04 4.99
C ARG A 117 17.12 15.32 4.50
N GLY A 118 16.12 15.17 5.37
CA GLY A 118 14.72 15.38 5.03
C GLY A 118 13.81 14.28 5.54
N LEU A 119 12.58 14.27 5.01
CA LEU A 119 11.54 13.29 5.27
C LEU A 119 11.29 12.49 3.99
N THR A 120 11.51 11.19 4.02
CA THR A 120 11.18 10.27 2.92
C THR A 120 10.04 9.35 3.33
N LEU A 121 9.03 9.27 2.48
CA LEU A 121 7.87 8.39 2.63
C LEU A 121 7.94 7.35 1.53
N ALA A 122 8.12 6.09 1.90
CA ALA A 122 8.28 4.97 0.98
C ALA A 122 7.12 3.98 1.11
N TYR A 123 6.62 3.48 -0.02
CA TYR A 123 5.48 2.58 -0.06
C TYR A 123 5.91 1.15 -0.40
N HIS A 124 5.40 0.21 0.40
CA HIS A 124 5.61 -1.22 0.23
C HIS A 124 4.27 -1.91 -0.01
N TRP A 125 4.06 -2.33 -1.23
CA TRP A 125 2.82 -2.95 -1.67
C TRP A 125 2.78 -4.43 -1.35
N PRO A 126 1.59 -4.98 -1.07
CA PRO A 126 1.46 -6.41 -0.84
C PRO A 126 1.94 -7.22 -2.05
N PRO A 127 2.65 -8.31 -1.82
CA PRO A 127 3.11 -9.16 -2.90
C PRO A 127 1.95 -9.82 -3.64
N GLY A 128 2.10 -9.96 -4.96
CA GLY A 128 1.08 -10.56 -5.82
C GLY A 128 -0.05 -9.63 -6.24
N LEU A 129 -0.06 -8.38 -5.75
CA LEU A 129 -0.96 -7.32 -6.19
C LEU A 129 -0.12 -6.11 -6.61
N GLU A 130 -0.04 -5.85 -7.90
CA GLU A 130 0.66 -4.66 -8.40
C GLU A 130 -0.31 -3.47 -8.45
N PRO A 131 0.01 -2.35 -7.76
CA PRO A 131 -0.80 -1.15 -7.83
C PRO A 131 -0.71 -0.53 -9.22
N SER A 132 -1.80 0.06 -9.70
CA SER A 132 -1.72 0.90 -10.89
C SER A 132 -0.84 2.13 -10.66
N PRO A 133 -0.16 2.64 -11.71
CA PRO A 133 0.59 3.89 -11.59
C PRO A 133 -0.27 5.04 -11.05
N LEU A 134 -1.56 5.07 -11.38
CA LEU A 134 -2.50 6.07 -10.87
C LEU A 134 -2.62 6.02 -9.34
N LEU A 135 -2.80 4.82 -8.76
CA LEU A 135 -2.89 4.67 -7.30
C LEU A 135 -1.60 5.15 -6.62
N VAL A 136 -0.45 4.72 -7.15
CA VAL A 136 0.86 5.12 -6.61
C VAL A 136 1.02 6.64 -6.67
N GLU A 137 0.78 7.24 -7.82
CA GLU A 137 0.91 8.68 -8.01
C GLU A 137 -0.05 9.46 -7.11
N ALA A 138 -1.29 9.00 -6.94
CA ALA A 138 -2.27 9.61 -6.04
C ALA A 138 -1.83 9.56 -4.56
N GLU A 139 -1.25 8.44 -4.12
CA GLU A 139 -0.68 8.30 -2.78
C GLU A 139 0.48 9.27 -2.54
N LEU A 140 1.33 9.50 -3.55
CA LEU A 140 2.43 10.47 -3.46
C LEU A 140 1.91 11.91 -3.51
N ALA A 141 0.95 12.21 -4.40
CA ALA A 141 0.34 13.52 -4.55
C ALA A 141 -0.42 13.99 -3.30
N PHE A 142 -1.01 13.03 -2.57
CA PHE A 142 -1.69 13.28 -1.31
C PHE A 142 -0.80 14.03 -0.30
N TRP A 143 0.49 13.73 -0.21
CA TRP A 143 1.41 14.39 0.72
C TRP A 143 1.67 15.84 0.38
N ILE A 144 1.70 16.19 -0.90
CA ILE A 144 1.75 17.58 -1.35
C ILE A 144 0.49 18.31 -0.89
N ALA A 145 -0.70 17.70 -1.07
CA ALA A 145 -1.97 18.29 -0.64
C ALA A 145 -2.03 18.48 0.89
N ILE A 146 -1.68 17.46 1.68
CA ILE A 146 -1.65 17.53 3.16
C ILE A 146 -0.74 18.65 3.63
N GLY A 147 0.47 18.73 3.09
CA GLY A 147 1.43 19.77 3.46
C GLY A 147 0.92 21.18 3.13
N ARG A 148 0.31 21.37 1.95
CA ARG A 148 -0.30 22.65 1.55
C ARG A 148 -1.49 23.03 2.40
N ILE A 149 -2.38 22.09 2.71
CA ILE A 149 -3.53 22.31 3.60
C ILE A 149 -3.06 22.68 5.01
N GLY A 150 -2.13 21.90 5.57
CA GLY A 150 -1.63 22.11 6.92
C GLY A 150 -0.87 23.43 7.10
N THR A 151 0.01 23.77 6.15
CA THR A 151 0.87 24.96 6.27
C THR A 151 0.31 26.22 5.64
N ARG A 152 -0.72 26.10 4.76
CA ARG A 152 -1.25 27.17 3.89
C ARG A 152 -0.16 27.80 3.01
N ARG A 153 0.84 27.03 2.63
CA ARG A 153 1.96 27.45 1.77
C ARG A 153 2.16 26.44 0.64
N GLU A 154 2.79 26.90 -0.44
CA GLU A 154 3.28 26.00 -1.47
C GLU A 154 4.31 25.06 -0.86
N LEU A 155 4.15 23.79 -1.14
CA LEU A 155 5.04 22.71 -0.75
C LEU A 155 5.45 21.93 -1.99
N HIS A 156 6.72 21.59 -2.09
CA HIS A 156 7.27 20.80 -3.18
C HIS A 156 8.13 19.66 -2.66
N ALA A 157 8.10 18.54 -3.37
CA ALA A 157 9.01 17.44 -3.12
C ALA A 157 10.41 17.76 -3.67
N THR A 158 11.45 17.28 -3.01
CA THR A 158 12.82 17.31 -3.54
C THR A 158 13.11 16.13 -4.45
N ARG A 159 12.37 15.03 -4.27
CA ARG A 159 12.48 13.82 -5.07
C ARG A 159 11.17 13.05 -5.06
N VAL A 160 10.79 12.52 -6.23
CA VAL A 160 9.68 11.58 -6.41
C VAL A 160 10.17 10.43 -7.25
N THR A 161 10.00 9.20 -6.76
CA THR A 161 10.35 7.97 -7.48
C THR A 161 9.17 7.03 -7.57
N MET A 162 9.02 6.34 -8.71
CA MET A 162 8.03 5.28 -8.90
C MET A 162 8.67 4.09 -9.61
N ARG A 163 8.25 2.87 -9.24
CA ARG A 163 8.69 1.63 -9.89
C ARG A 163 8.17 1.54 -11.33
N VAL A 164 6.96 2.01 -11.56
CA VAL A 164 6.35 2.14 -12.89
C VAL A 164 6.01 3.60 -13.11
N VAL A 165 6.79 4.26 -13.98
CA VAL A 165 6.66 5.70 -14.25
C VAL A 165 5.56 5.93 -15.28
N PRO A 166 4.54 6.77 -15.00
CA PRO A 166 3.50 7.08 -15.97
C PRO A 166 4.04 7.93 -17.14
N ALA A 167 3.43 7.82 -18.31
CA ALA A 167 3.86 8.53 -19.51
C ALA A 167 3.90 10.05 -19.36
N HIS A 168 3.07 10.62 -18.47
CA HIS A 168 2.99 12.05 -18.20
C HIS A 168 3.91 12.54 -17.07
N ALA A 169 4.79 11.68 -16.55
CA ALA A 169 5.67 11.96 -15.39
C ALA A 169 6.52 13.22 -15.52
N GLU A 170 6.93 13.56 -16.74
CA GLU A 170 7.74 14.75 -17.05
C GLU A 170 6.90 15.91 -17.59
N SER A 171 5.56 15.79 -17.62
CA SER A 171 4.70 16.90 -18.06
C SER A 171 4.88 18.13 -17.18
N ALA A 172 4.69 19.32 -17.77
CA ALA A 172 4.76 20.58 -17.03
C ALA A 172 3.77 20.61 -15.85
N THR A 173 2.59 20.02 -16.02
CA THR A 173 1.55 19.96 -15.00
C THR A 173 1.99 19.11 -13.81
N THR A 174 2.49 17.88 -14.05
CA THR A 174 2.99 16.97 -13.00
C THR A 174 4.21 17.56 -12.30
N THR A 175 5.19 18.04 -13.07
CA THR A 175 6.41 18.64 -12.52
C THR A 175 6.10 19.90 -11.69
N SER A 176 5.18 20.74 -12.14
CA SER A 176 4.77 21.92 -11.37
C SER A 176 4.06 21.55 -10.06
N TYR A 177 3.25 20.49 -10.07
CA TYR A 177 2.53 20.05 -8.87
C TYR A 177 3.47 19.49 -7.81
N PHE A 178 4.36 18.57 -8.19
CA PHE A 178 5.31 17.93 -7.27
C PHE A 178 6.53 18.80 -6.96
N GLY A 179 6.86 19.78 -7.83
CA GLY A 179 8.09 20.59 -7.77
C GLY A 179 9.31 19.90 -8.42
N THR A 180 9.14 18.64 -8.84
CA THR A 180 10.18 17.83 -9.48
C THR A 180 9.51 16.80 -10.40
N PRO A 181 10.17 16.36 -11.49
CA PRO A 181 9.64 15.27 -12.29
C PRO A 181 9.67 13.95 -11.53
N ILE A 182 8.74 13.05 -11.85
CA ILE A 182 8.74 11.67 -11.32
C ILE A 182 9.83 10.88 -12.06
N ARG A 183 10.70 10.21 -11.31
CA ARG A 183 11.82 9.44 -11.84
C ARG A 183 11.63 7.94 -11.58
N PRO A 184 12.18 7.07 -12.43
CA PRO A 184 12.21 5.64 -12.13
C PRO A 184 13.04 5.36 -10.87
N GLY A 185 12.60 4.37 -10.07
CA GLY A 185 13.29 3.92 -8.87
C GLY A 185 12.81 2.55 -8.42
N ASP A 186 13.56 1.92 -7.54
CA ASP A 186 13.23 0.58 -7.01
C ASP A 186 12.08 0.60 -6.00
N VAL A 187 11.76 1.81 -5.48
CA VAL A 187 10.72 2.03 -4.47
C VAL A 187 9.87 3.24 -4.85
N ASP A 188 8.56 3.11 -4.66
CA ASP A 188 7.63 4.23 -4.81
C ASP A 188 7.77 5.14 -3.59
N ALA A 189 8.30 6.36 -3.77
CA ALA A 189 8.63 7.24 -2.64
C ALA A 189 8.56 8.73 -3.01
N ILE A 190 8.32 9.54 -1.98
CA ILE A 190 8.38 10.99 -2.05
C ILE A 190 9.27 11.52 -0.92
N THR A 191 10.10 12.54 -1.23
CA THR A 191 11.02 13.14 -0.25
C THR A 191 10.80 14.64 -0.17
N PHE A 192 10.80 15.16 1.05
CA PHE A 192 10.71 16.59 1.37
C PHE A 192 11.96 17.06 2.09
N THR A 193 12.23 18.39 2.08
CA THR A 193 13.29 18.96 2.90
C THR A 193 13.01 18.78 4.40
N ALA A 194 14.04 18.80 5.23
CA ALA A 194 13.87 18.76 6.68
C ALA A 194 13.12 20.00 7.19
N GLU A 195 13.32 21.15 6.55
CA GLU A 195 12.61 22.39 6.87
C GLU A 195 11.09 22.26 6.60
N ASP A 196 10.71 21.82 5.41
CA ASP A 196 9.29 21.65 5.06
C ASP A 196 8.62 20.57 5.90
N ALA A 197 9.34 19.47 6.20
CA ALA A 197 8.85 18.40 7.06
C ALA A 197 8.58 18.84 8.50
N ALA A 198 9.34 19.81 9.01
CA ALA A 198 9.24 20.34 10.36
C ALA A 198 8.36 21.61 10.45
N ARG A 199 7.93 22.16 9.30
CA ARG A 199 7.12 23.38 9.28
C ARG A 199 5.80 23.19 10.03
N PRO A 200 5.47 24.07 11.00
CA PRO A 200 4.25 23.94 11.78
C PRO A 200 2.98 23.96 10.91
N PHE A 201 2.07 23.07 11.20
CA PHE A 201 0.73 23.08 10.62
C PHE A 201 -0.14 24.11 11.35
N LEU A 202 -0.84 24.94 10.58
CA LEU A 202 -1.84 25.87 11.11
C LEU A 202 -3.14 25.13 11.53
N THR A 203 -3.26 23.88 11.14
CA THR A 203 -4.38 22.99 11.46
C THR A 203 -4.10 22.12 12.69
N GLU A 204 -2.95 22.32 13.39
CA GLU A 204 -2.61 21.56 14.58
C GLU A 204 -3.71 21.65 15.63
N ASP A 205 -4.18 20.48 16.10
CA ASP A 205 -5.17 20.35 17.15
C ASP A 205 -4.97 19.03 17.90
N GLU A 206 -4.20 19.07 18.98
CA GLU A 206 -3.91 17.89 19.80
C GLU A 206 -5.17 17.36 20.52
N SER A 207 -6.16 18.22 20.78
CA SER A 207 -7.43 17.80 21.37
C SER A 207 -8.22 16.91 20.41
N MET A 208 -8.28 17.29 19.13
CA MET A 208 -8.91 16.51 18.08
C MET A 208 -8.15 15.19 17.83
N TRP A 209 -6.82 15.22 17.82
CA TRP A 209 -6.03 13.98 17.75
C TRP A 209 -6.37 13.04 18.90
N ASN A 210 -6.36 13.53 20.14
CA ASN A 210 -6.68 12.73 21.32
C ASN A 210 -8.11 12.18 21.31
N PHE A 211 -9.03 12.85 20.64
CA PHE A 211 -10.39 12.38 20.44
C PHE A 211 -10.45 11.20 19.46
N PHE A 212 -9.74 11.27 18.32
CA PHE A 212 -9.78 10.22 17.30
C PHE A 212 -8.85 9.03 17.59
N ALA A 213 -7.70 9.25 18.22
CA ALA A 213 -6.67 8.24 18.39
C ALA A 213 -7.14 6.95 19.11
N PRO A 214 -7.98 6.98 20.15
CA PRO A 214 -8.48 5.77 20.79
C PRO A 214 -9.32 4.91 19.84
N GLU A 215 -10.20 5.53 19.06
CA GLU A 215 -11.06 4.84 18.10
C GLU A 215 -10.23 4.24 16.94
N LEU A 216 -9.23 4.97 16.44
CA LEU A 216 -8.32 4.47 15.41
C LEU A 216 -7.53 3.26 15.91
N ARG A 217 -7.01 3.30 17.14
CA ARG A 217 -6.34 2.16 17.76
C ARG A 217 -7.28 0.96 17.91
N ARG A 218 -8.52 1.19 18.35
CA ARG A 218 -9.53 0.14 18.47
C ARG A 218 -9.79 -0.52 17.13
N ARG A 219 -10.03 0.27 16.06
CA ARG A 219 -10.26 -0.24 14.70
C ARG A 219 -9.05 -1.00 14.15
N LEU A 220 -7.84 -0.50 14.41
CA LEU A 220 -6.62 -1.20 14.00
C LEU A 220 -6.50 -2.54 14.71
N ALA A 221 -6.72 -2.58 16.04
CA ALA A 221 -6.71 -3.83 16.80
C ALA A 221 -7.79 -4.82 16.32
N GLU A 222 -8.98 -4.35 15.95
CA GLU A 222 -10.04 -5.20 15.38
C GLU A 222 -9.65 -5.75 14.02
N LEU A 223 -9.04 -4.92 13.16
CA LEU A 223 -8.52 -5.36 11.87
C LEU A 223 -7.44 -6.43 12.04
N GLU A 224 -6.50 -6.22 12.95
CA GLU A 224 -5.44 -7.18 13.28
C GLU A 224 -6.00 -8.47 13.89
N ALA A 225 -7.00 -8.37 14.76
CA ALA A 225 -7.68 -9.52 15.35
C ALA A 225 -8.51 -10.30 14.32
N SER A 226 -9.01 -9.64 13.28
CA SER A 226 -9.74 -10.27 12.18
C SER A 226 -8.83 -10.95 11.16
N ALA A 227 -7.54 -10.62 11.16
CA ALA A 227 -6.55 -11.28 10.31
C ALA A 227 -6.41 -12.75 10.74
N THR A 228 -6.56 -13.66 9.77
CA THR A 228 -6.40 -15.09 10.05
C THR A 228 -4.95 -15.41 10.47
N THR A 229 -4.76 -16.51 11.16
CA THR A 229 -3.40 -16.98 11.46
C THR A 229 -2.60 -17.21 10.18
N ALA A 230 -3.25 -17.70 9.13
CA ALA A 230 -2.65 -17.86 7.81
C ALA A 230 -2.17 -16.53 7.23
N ASP A 231 -2.93 -15.42 7.40
CA ASP A 231 -2.53 -14.08 6.93
C ASP A 231 -1.30 -13.56 7.69
N ARG A 232 -1.28 -13.73 9.01
CA ARG A 232 -0.14 -13.35 9.85
C ARG A 232 1.12 -14.15 9.49
N VAL A 233 0.96 -15.46 9.23
CA VAL A 233 2.06 -16.32 8.76
C VAL A 233 2.57 -15.86 7.40
N ARG A 234 1.70 -15.53 6.43
CA ARG A 234 2.11 -14.99 5.14
C ARG A 234 2.92 -13.72 5.30
N ALA A 235 2.45 -12.78 6.11
CA ALA A 235 3.16 -11.53 6.36
C ALA A 235 4.57 -11.77 6.94
N ALA A 236 4.69 -12.66 7.91
CA ALA A 236 5.99 -13.05 8.47
C ALA A 236 6.92 -13.72 7.44
N LEU A 237 6.38 -14.60 6.59
CA LEU A 237 7.14 -15.28 5.53
C LEU A 237 7.69 -14.30 4.48
N HIS A 238 6.99 -13.20 4.19
CA HIS A 238 7.51 -12.18 3.28
C HIS A 238 8.79 -11.50 3.77
N VAL A 239 8.96 -11.41 5.08
CA VAL A 239 10.19 -10.88 5.70
C VAL A 239 11.26 -11.96 5.80
N ASN A 240 10.88 -13.18 6.20
CA ASN A 240 11.82 -14.24 6.52
C ASN A 240 12.39 -14.95 5.28
N LEU A 241 11.60 -15.14 4.21
CA LEU A 241 12.07 -15.83 3.01
C LEU A 241 13.27 -15.14 2.36
N PRO A 242 13.29 -13.82 2.10
CA PRO A 242 14.47 -13.14 1.58
C PRO A 242 15.67 -13.16 2.52
N ALA A 243 15.42 -13.33 3.83
CA ALA A 243 16.48 -13.52 4.84
C ALA A 243 16.99 -14.97 4.92
N GLY A 244 16.46 -15.88 4.08
CA GLY A 244 16.88 -17.28 4.01
C GLY A 244 16.24 -18.18 5.05
N ASP A 245 15.22 -17.74 5.79
CA ASP A 245 14.57 -18.55 6.84
C ASP A 245 13.10 -18.83 6.52
N SER A 246 12.80 -20.09 6.26
CA SER A 246 11.43 -20.58 6.02
C SER A 246 10.90 -21.44 7.18
N SER A 247 11.58 -21.43 8.33
CA SER A 247 11.23 -22.29 9.45
C SER A 247 10.00 -21.80 10.19
N ILE A 248 9.18 -22.77 10.64
CA ILE A 248 8.04 -22.47 11.52
C ILE A 248 8.47 -21.83 12.84
N ASN A 249 9.69 -22.13 13.30
CA ASN A 249 10.23 -21.59 14.55
C ASN A 249 10.48 -20.08 14.43
N ALA A 250 11.07 -19.62 13.32
CA ALA A 250 11.29 -18.19 13.08
C ALA A 250 9.97 -17.43 12.99
N VAL A 251 9.02 -17.95 12.20
CA VAL A 251 7.68 -17.34 12.07
C VAL A 251 6.93 -17.33 13.39
N ALA A 252 6.95 -18.43 14.15
CA ALA A 252 6.29 -18.51 15.46
C ALA A 252 6.93 -17.53 16.47
N GLY A 253 8.26 -17.40 16.47
CA GLY A 253 8.98 -16.42 17.28
C GLY A 253 8.59 -14.98 16.95
N GLN A 254 8.50 -14.64 15.67
CA GLN A 254 8.05 -13.32 15.21
C GLN A 254 6.60 -13.01 15.61
N LEU A 255 5.72 -14.03 15.59
CA LEU A 255 4.31 -13.91 15.99
C LEU A 255 4.09 -14.05 17.50
N ILE A 256 5.16 -14.24 18.29
CA ILE A 256 5.14 -14.39 19.77
C ILE A 256 4.23 -15.55 20.21
N VAL A 257 4.28 -16.66 19.48
CA VAL A 257 3.57 -17.89 19.81
C VAL A 257 4.51 -19.10 19.73
N SER A 258 4.13 -20.23 20.35
CA SER A 258 4.89 -21.47 20.15
C SER A 258 4.57 -22.08 18.77
N PRO A 259 5.51 -22.84 18.14
CA PRO A 259 5.24 -23.56 16.88
C PRO A 259 4.02 -24.49 16.98
N ARG A 260 3.82 -25.14 18.12
CA ARG A 260 2.65 -25.98 18.39
C ARG A 260 1.35 -25.19 18.40
N THR A 261 1.37 -24.00 19.00
CA THR A 261 0.21 -23.10 19.02
C THR A 261 -0.12 -22.63 17.62
N LEU A 262 0.90 -22.23 16.84
CA LEU A 262 0.76 -21.81 15.46
C LEU A 262 0.14 -22.90 14.57
N GLN A 263 0.66 -24.13 14.67
CA GLN A 263 0.10 -25.27 13.92
C GLN A 263 -1.36 -25.54 14.27
N ARG A 264 -1.71 -25.53 15.58
CA ARG A 264 -3.09 -25.74 16.03
C ARG A 264 -4.03 -24.65 15.50
N GLN A 265 -3.60 -23.39 15.51
CA GLN A 265 -4.39 -22.27 14.99
C GLN A 265 -4.62 -22.41 13.48
N LEU A 266 -3.59 -22.72 12.70
CA LEU A 266 -3.71 -22.95 11.26
C LEU A 266 -4.63 -24.15 10.96
N GLN A 267 -4.54 -25.24 11.71
CA GLN A 267 -5.45 -26.37 11.59
C GLN A 267 -6.91 -25.99 11.86
N ALA A 268 -7.17 -25.14 12.86
CA ALA A 268 -8.51 -24.63 13.14
C ALA A 268 -9.07 -23.75 11.99
N GLU A 269 -8.19 -23.15 11.20
CA GLU A 269 -8.53 -22.41 9.97
C GLU A 269 -8.60 -23.31 8.72
N GLY A 270 -8.44 -24.62 8.86
CA GLY A 270 -8.50 -25.60 7.76
C GLY A 270 -7.27 -25.59 6.84
N THR A 271 -6.12 -25.09 7.31
CA THR A 271 -4.87 -25.05 6.56
C THR A 271 -3.68 -25.53 7.40
N SER A 272 -2.52 -25.64 6.76
CA SER A 272 -1.26 -26.02 7.42
C SER A 272 -0.16 -24.97 7.13
N TYR A 273 0.88 -24.96 7.97
CA TYR A 273 2.05 -24.12 7.75
C TYR A 273 2.68 -24.37 6.38
N GLN A 274 2.76 -25.64 5.96
CA GLN A 274 3.34 -26.01 4.67
C GLN A 274 2.51 -25.48 3.48
N GLU A 275 1.18 -25.50 3.57
CA GLU A 275 0.31 -24.95 2.54
C GLU A 275 0.47 -23.42 2.43
N VAL A 276 0.51 -22.72 3.57
CA VAL A 276 0.73 -21.27 3.59
C VAL A 276 2.11 -20.92 3.06
N LEU A 277 3.17 -21.66 3.45
CA LEU A 277 4.53 -21.47 2.94
C LEU A 277 4.60 -21.72 1.44
N THR A 278 4.01 -22.80 0.95
CA THR A 278 3.99 -23.15 -0.47
C THR A 278 3.27 -22.09 -1.29
N GLY A 279 2.08 -21.66 -0.89
CA GLY A 279 1.34 -20.60 -1.59
C GLY A 279 2.06 -19.24 -1.57
N THR A 280 2.75 -18.92 -0.47
CA THR A 280 3.57 -17.70 -0.37
C THR A 280 4.76 -17.77 -1.32
N ARG A 281 5.48 -18.89 -1.35
CA ARG A 281 6.60 -19.12 -2.27
C ARG A 281 6.17 -19.06 -3.73
N GLU A 282 5.03 -19.67 -4.09
CA GLU A 282 4.51 -19.61 -5.46
C GLU A 282 4.18 -18.18 -5.88
N THR A 283 3.49 -17.43 -5.03
CA THR A 283 3.13 -16.03 -5.30
C THR A 283 4.38 -15.17 -5.50
N LEU A 284 5.38 -15.30 -4.63
CA LEU A 284 6.64 -14.57 -4.75
C LEU A 284 7.45 -15.02 -5.97
N ALA A 285 7.50 -16.33 -6.28
CA ALA A 285 8.19 -16.84 -7.46
C ALA A 285 7.64 -16.23 -8.74
N ARG A 286 6.32 -16.23 -8.91
CA ARG A 286 5.66 -15.63 -10.08
C ARG A 286 6.01 -14.15 -10.20
N ARG A 287 6.02 -13.41 -9.11
CA ARG A 287 6.41 -11.99 -9.06
C ARG A 287 7.88 -11.80 -9.44
N TYR A 288 8.81 -12.51 -8.81
CA TYR A 288 10.23 -12.37 -9.10
C TYR A 288 10.58 -12.78 -10.54
N LEU A 289 9.81 -13.69 -11.14
CA LEU A 289 9.99 -14.09 -12.53
C LEU A 289 9.62 -12.99 -13.54
N THR A 290 8.81 -12.00 -13.17
CA THR A 290 8.53 -10.82 -14.02
C THR A 290 9.72 -9.88 -14.09
N ASP A 291 10.56 -9.87 -13.06
CA ASP A 291 11.79 -9.09 -13.03
C ASP A 291 12.91 -9.82 -13.80
N ARG A 292 13.22 -9.32 -15.00
CA ARG A 292 14.26 -9.89 -15.87
C ARG A 292 15.68 -9.67 -15.35
N SER A 293 15.89 -8.80 -14.38
CA SER A 293 17.21 -8.57 -13.75
C SER A 293 17.59 -9.68 -12.78
N LEU A 294 16.61 -10.42 -12.23
CA LEU A 294 16.86 -11.52 -11.30
C LEU A 294 17.12 -12.83 -12.07
N THR A 295 18.19 -13.53 -11.75
CA THR A 295 18.43 -14.89 -12.23
C THR A 295 17.55 -15.89 -11.48
N VAL A 296 17.27 -17.05 -12.09
CA VAL A 296 16.48 -18.11 -11.41
C VAL A 296 17.17 -18.60 -10.13
N ALA A 297 18.51 -18.58 -10.10
CA ALA A 297 19.27 -18.91 -8.89
C ALA A 297 19.06 -17.87 -7.76
N GLN A 298 19.03 -16.58 -8.09
CA GLN A 298 18.71 -15.53 -7.12
C GLN A 298 17.27 -15.65 -6.62
N ILE A 299 16.32 -15.99 -7.48
CA ILE A 299 14.93 -16.22 -7.07
C ILE A 299 14.84 -17.43 -6.12
N ALA A 300 15.52 -18.54 -6.40
CA ALA A 300 15.58 -19.68 -5.51
C ALA A 300 16.09 -19.27 -4.11
N TYR A 301 17.17 -18.47 -4.07
CA TYR A 301 17.72 -17.95 -2.83
C TYR A 301 16.74 -17.04 -2.08
N LEU A 302 16.09 -16.08 -2.75
CA LEU A 302 15.08 -15.17 -2.16
C LEU A 302 13.84 -15.91 -1.63
N LEU A 303 13.63 -17.15 -2.08
CA LEU A 303 12.55 -18.02 -1.61
C LEU A 303 13.00 -19.01 -0.53
N ALA A 304 14.21 -18.83 0.00
CA ALA A 304 14.83 -19.70 0.99
C ALA A 304 14.88 -21.18 0.53
N TYR A 305 15.35 -21.42 -0.71
CA TYR A 305 15.74 -22.72 -1.19
C TYR A 305 17.24 -22.88 -1.10
N ASP A 306 17.72 -24.03 -0.61
CA ASP A 306 19.14 -24.33 -0.48
C ASP A 306 19.83 -24.47 -1.83
N ASP A 307 19.07 -24.90 -2.86
CA ASP A 307 19.57 -25.09 -4.22
C ASP A 307 18.50 -24.80 -5.27
N THR A 308 18.97 -24.46 -6.47
CA THR A 308 18.12 -24.09 -7.61
C THR A 308 17.27 -25.27 -8.11
N ASN A 309 17.77 -26.52 -8.05
CA ASN A 309 17.03 -27.69 -8.51
C ASN A 309 15.80 -27.98 -7.63
N SER A 310 15.92 -27.75 -6.34
CA SER A 310 14.80 -27.86 -5.39
C SER A 310 13.72 -26.84 -5.71
N PHE A 311 14.10 -25.60 -6.06
CA PHE A 311 13.16 -24.61 -6.53
C PHE A 311 12.49 -25.02 -7.85
N TYR A 312 13.24 -25.51 -8.85
CA TYR A 312 12.65 -25.97 -10.10
C TYR A 312 11.60 -27.06 -9.91
N ARG A 313 11.91 -28.07 -9.09
CA ARG A 313 10.96 -29.15 -8.78
C ARG A 313 9.69 -28.61 -8.11
N ALA A 314 9.87 -27.74 -7.13
CA ALA A 314 8.75 -27.13 -6.42
C ALA A 314 7.90 -26.27 -7.37
N PHE A 315 8.51 -25.37 -8.15
CA PHE A 315 7.81 -24.50 -9.07
C PHE A 315 7.02 -25.28 -10.12
N ARG A 316 7.63 -26.34 -10.68
CA ARG A 316 6.93 -27.21 -11.63
C ARG A 316 5.76 -27.97 -10.98
N SER A 317 5.87 -28.35 -9.70
CA SER A 317 4.77 -29.02 -8.99
C SER A 317 3.59 -28.08 -8.75
N TRP A 318 3.83 -26.77 -8.58
CA TRP A 318 2.78 -25.78 -8.37
C TRP A 318 2.11 -25.33 -9.67
N THR A 319 2.89 -25.16 -10.73
CA THR A 319 2.45 -24.44 -11.94
C THR A 319 2.31 -25.36 -13.16
N GLY A 320 2.86 -26.57 -13.11
CA GLY A 320 2.95 -27.50 -14.25
C GLY A 320 4.05 -27.15 -15.28
N VAL A 321 4.69 -25.98 -15.18
CA VAL A 321 5.69 -25.48 -16.13
C VAL A 321 7.01 -25.11 -15.44
N THR A 322 8.07 -24.87 -16.22
CA THR A 322 9.35 -24.42 -15.66
C THR A 322 9.37 -22.90 -15.45
N PRO A 323 10.26 -22.37 -14.56
CA PRO A 323 10.43 -20.94 -14.39
C PRO A 323 10.74 -20.19 -15.69
N GLU A 324 11.53 -20.76 -16.59
CA GLU A 324 11.85 -20.14 -17.89
C GLU A 324 10.63 -20.05 -18.82
N ALA A 325 9.75 -21.05 -18.78
CA ALA A 325 8.54 -21.05 -19.59
C ALA A 325 7.55 -19.94 -19.19
N VAL A 326 7.64 -19.44 -17.96
CA VAL A 326 6.84 -18.31 -17.46
C VAL A 326 7.47 -16.97 -17.86
N ARG A 327 8.79 -16.93 -18.10
CA ARG A 327 9.53 -15.73 -18.53
C ARG A 327 9.45 -15.46 -20.05
N ALA A 328 9.13 -16.46 -20.83
CA ALA A 328 9.02 -16.34 -22.27
C ALA A 328 7.77 -15.56 -22.65
#